data_627031e4d8a745e56801d28de5aec191
#
_entry.id   627031e4d8a745e56801d28de5aec191
#
_cell.length_a   1.000
_cell.length_b   1.000
_cell.length_c   1.000
_cell.angle_alpha   90.00
_cell.angle_beta   90.00
_cell.angle_gamma   90.00
#
_symmetry.space_group_name_H-M   'P 1'
#
loop_
_entity.id
_entity.type
_entity.pdbx_description
1 polymer ?
#
loop_
_entity_poly.entity_id
_entity_poly.type
_entity_poly.pdbx_seq_one_letter_code
_entity_poly.pdbx_strand_id
1 'polypeptide(L)'
;KRIQLAQQSKNYELFRFAQPGKHKVRITHRTETWQGITTIRGFIADKGQLLAASPLPKRKLLFLGDSVTCAEMIDRIPGEQANPSWSNARESFGMLTAAALNAQVQLVCYGGRGLVRSWNGKTDE
;
A
#
# COMPACT_ATOMS: atom_id res chain seq x y z
N LYS A 1 6.61 0.05 11.03
CA LYS A 1 5.46 -0.16 11.94
C LYS A 1 4.23 -0.50 11.11
N ARG A 2 3.51 -1.57 11.45
CA ARG A 2 2.18 -1.90 10.92
C ARG A 2 1.11 -1.32 11.84
N ILE A 3 0.06 -0.76 11.27
CA ILE A 3 -1.07 -0.23 12.02
C ILE A 3 -2.34 -0.86 11.45
N GLN A 4 -3.10 -1.55 12.29
CA GLN A 4 -4.43 -2.04 11.98
C GLN A 4 -5.41 -0.87 12.17
N LEU A 5 -6.16 -0.54 11.11
CA LEU A 5 -7.13 0.55 11.19
C LEU A 5 -8.47 0.04 11.74
N ALA A 6 -9.11 0.84 12.57
CA ALA A 6 -10.48 0.62 13.02
C ALA A 6 -11.47 1.11 11.95
N GLN A 7 -12.69 0.60 11.98
CA GLN A 7 -13.76 1.05 11.07
C GLN A 7 -14.20 2.49 11.31
N GLN A 8 -13.93 3.02 12.49
CA GLN A 8 -14.30 4.39 12.86
C GLN A 8 -13.12 5.35 12.66
N SER A 9 -13.45 6.63 12.45
CA SER A 9 -12.44 7.69 12.39
C SER A 9 -11.68 7.79 13.70
N LYS A 10 -10.36 7.67 13.67
CA LYS A 10 -9.47 7.64 14.82
C LYS A 10 -8.13 8.27 14.49
N ASN A 11 -7.51 8.92 15.46
CA ASN A 11 -6.13 9.35 15.37
C ASN A 11 -5.18 8.21 15.70
N TYR A 12 -4.15 8.05 14.90
CA TYR A 12 -3.11 7.04 15.08
C TYR A 12 -1.75 7.70 15.21
N GLU A 13 -1.00 7.37 16.27
CA GLU A 13 0.41 7.74 16.34
C GLU A 13 1.18 6.94 15.28
N LEU A 14 1.67 7.64 14.26
CA LEU A 14 2.45 7.02 13.19
C LEU A 14 3.88 6.78 13.63
N PHE A 15 4.54 7.85 14.12
CA PHE A 15 5.93 7.82 14.54
C PHE A 15 6.17 8.78 15.69
N ARG A 16 7.15 8.41 16.53
CA ARG A 16 7.74 9.28 17.53
C ARG A 16 9.25 9.27 17.30
N PHE A 17 9.79 10.40 16.94
CA PHE A 17 11.22 10.54 16.68
C PHE A 17 11.93 10.95 17.98
N ALA A 18 13.00 10.24 18.32
CA ALA A 18 13.76 10.51 19.55
C ALA A 18 14.59 11.77 19.46
N GLN A 19 15.00 12.16 18.25
CA GLN A 19 15.85 13.34 18.01
C GLN A 19 15.15 14.33 17.10
N PRO A 20 15.33 15.65 17.34
CA PRO A 20 14.88 16.68 16.40
C PRO A 20 15.60 16.54 15.05
N GLY A 21 14.91 16.92 13.97
CA GLY A 21 15.50 16.88 12.63
C GLY A 21 14.45 16.77 11.53
N LYS A 22 14.94 16.71 10.29
CA LYS A 22 14.07 16.45 9.13
C LYS A 22 13.87 14.96 8.98
N HIS A 23 12.64 14.51 9.09
CA HIS A 23 12.26 13.11 8.97
C HIS A 23 11.33 12.91 7.79
N LYS A 24 11.53 11.82 7.04
CA LYS A 24 10.66 11.40 5.94
C LYS A 24 9.81 10.23 6.39
N VAL A 25 8.50 10.39 6.32
CA VAL A 25 7.53 9.33 6.62
C VAL A 25 6.90 8.86 5.33
N ARG A 26 6.86 7.55 5.12
CA ARG A 26 6.13 6.91 4.03
C ARG A 26 5.01 6.07 4.61
N ILE A 27 3.81 6.27 4.11
CA ILE A 27 2.63 5.47 4.46
C ILE A 27 2.25 4.66 3.23
N THR A 28 2.04 3.37 3.42
CA THR A 28 1.63 2.46 2.34
C THR A 28 0.38 1.71 2.77
N HIS A 29 -0.66 1.76 1.95
CA HIS A 29 -1.81 0.88 2.08
C HIS A 29 -1.38 -0.51 1.61
N ARG A 30 -1.58 -1.53 2.45
CA ARG A 30 -1.02 -2.86 2.21
C ARG A 30 -1.99 -3.82 1.54
N THR A 31 -3.27 -3.64 1.80
CA THR A 31 -4.35 -4.55 1.38
C THR A 31 -5.03 -4.07 0.11
N GLU A 32 -5.79 -4.93 -0.52
CA GLU A 32 -6.62 -4.60 -1.67
C GLU A 32 -7.90 -3.87 -1.25
N THR A 33 -8.56 -3.21 -2.21
CA THR A 33 -9.77 -2.41 -1.96
C THR A 33 -10.94 -3.22 -1.43
N TRP A 34 -11.07 -4.48 -1.83
CA TRP A 34 -12.13 -5.36 -1.31
C TRP A 34 -11.93 -5.73 0.17
N GLN A 35 -10.71 -5.62 0.68
CA GLN A 35 -10.39 -5.82 2.10
C GLN A 35 -10.64 -4.57 2.95
N GLY A 36 -10.87 -3.42 2.33
CA GLY A 36 -11.22 -2.17 2.99
C GLY A 36 -10.62 -0.94 2.32
N ILE A 37 -11.33 0.16 2.42
CA ILE A 37 -10.92 1.46 1.90
C ILE A 37 -10.43 2.32 3.05
N THR A 38 -9.28 2.95 2.88
CA THR A 38 -8.69 3.84 3.87
C THR A 38 -8.79 5.29 3.42
N THR A 39 -9.39 6.13 4.25
CA THR A 39 -9.42 7.57 4.04
C THR A 39 -8.49 8.27 5.03
N ILE A 40 -7.51 9.00 4.55
CA ILE A 40 -6.63 9.84 5.35
C ILE A 40 -7.20 11.25 5.34
N ARG A 41 -7.60 11.76 6.50
CA ARG A 41 -8.18 13.11 6.64
C ARG A 41 -7.12 14.19 6.84
N GLY A 42 -5.95 13.84 7.32
CA GLY A 42 -4.86 14.80 7.56
C GLY A 42 -3.76 14.23 8.42
N PHE A 43 -2.77 15.04 8.67
CA PHE A 43 -1.62 14.75 9.52
C PHE A 43 -1.49 15.84 10.58
N ILE A 44 -1.16 15.43 11.78
CA ILE A 44 -0.92 16.33 12.92
C ILE A 44 0.53 16.11 13.35
N ALA A 45 1.28 17.18 13.44
CA ALA A 45 2.59 17.21 14.08
C ALA A 45 2.39 17.74 15.51
N ASP A 46 2.71 16.92 16.51
CA ASP A 46 2.61 17.32 17.93
C ASP A 46 3.63 18.43 18.24
N LYS A 47 4.86 18.27 17.74
CA LYS A 47 5.93 19.30 17.80
C LYS A 47 6.55 19.45 16.43
N GLY A 48 6.90 20.68 16.05
CA GLY A 48 7.47 20.99 14.75
C GLY A 48 6.42 21.30 13.69
N GLN A 49 6.76 21.08 12.43
CA GLN A 49 5.90 21.44 11.30
C GLN A 49 5.99 20.39 10.18
N LEU A 50 4.93 20.30 9.41
CA LEU A 50 4.94 19.52 8.17
C LEU A 50 5.66 20.31 7.08
N LEU A 51 6.69 19.73 6.50
CA LEU A 51 7.45 20.32 5.41
C LEU A 51 6.82 19.96 4.06
N ALA A 52 7.10 20.76 3.04
CA ALA A 52 6.71 20.44 1.67
C ALA A 52 7.27 19.07 1.26
N ALA A 53 6.48 18.32 0.50
CA ALA A 53 6.91 17.03 -0.02
C ALA A 53 8.11 17.18 -0.96
N SER A 54 9.04 16.23 -0.91
CA SER A 54 10.12 16.18 -1.90
C SER A 54 9.53 15.96 -3.30
N PRO A 55 10.17 16.53 -4.34
CA PRO A 55 9.75 16.27 -5.72
C PRO A 55 9.66 14.77 -6.01
N LEU A 56 8.63 14.38 -6.75
CA LEU A 56 8.46 13.00 -7.18
C LEU A 56 9.41 12.68 -8.35
N PRO A 57 9.84 11.42 -8.51
CA PRO A 57 10.57 10.98 -9.68
C PRO A 57 9.82 11.32 -10.97
N LYS A 58 10.55 11.65 -12.05
CA LYS A 58 9.92 11.96 -13.34
C LYS A 58 9.35 10.73 -14.03
N ARG A 59 10.04 9.58 -13.90
CA ARG A 59 9.59 8.30 -14.45
C ARG A 59 8.34 7.83 -13.75
N LYS A 60 7.38 7.31 -14.50
CA LYS A 60 6.13 6.75 -13.99
C LYS A 60 5.92 5.35 -14.53
N LEU A 61 5.51 4.43 -13.68
CA LEU A 61 5.19 3.06 -14.03
C LEU A 61 3.76 2.76 -13.62
N LEU A 62 3.04 2.08 -14.49
CA LEU A 62 1.70 1.56 -14.23
C LEU A 62 1.76 0.04 -14.38
N PHE A 63 1.28 -0.67 -13.37
CA PHE A 63 1.12 -2.12 -13.40
C PHE A 63 -0.36 -2.45 -13.30
N LEU A 64 -0.84 -3.21 -14.28
CA LEU A 64 -2.21 -3.71 -14.32
C LEU A 64 -2.18 -5.20 -14.02
N GLY A 65 -3.09 -5.70 -13.20
CA GLY A 65 -3.14 -7.12 -12.93
C GLY A 65 -4.06 -7.53 -11.79
N ASP A 66 -3.83 -8.71 -11.29
CA ASP A 66 -4.63 -9.40 -10.29
C ASP A 66 -3.99 -9.38 -8.89
N SER A 67 -4.30 -10.38 -8.07
CA SER A 67 -3.76 -10.56 -6.72
C SER A 67 -2.23 -10.67 -6.68
N VAL A 68 -1.61 -11.23 -7.71
CA VAL A 68 -0.14 -11.32 -7.78
C VAL A 68 0.47 -9.92 -7.91
N THR A 69 -0.12 -9.07 -8.73
CA THR A 69 0.30 -7.67 -8.90
C THR A 69 0.09 -6.85 -7.62
N CYS A 70 -0.99 -7.13 -6.88
CA CYS A 70 -1.26 -6.53 -5.57
C CYS A 70 -0.37 -7.06 -4.44
N ALA A 71 0.36 -8.14 -4.67
CA ALA A 71 1.12 -8.90 -3.66
C ALA A 71 0.22 -9.42 -2.53
N GLU A 72 -0.92 -9.98 -2.91
CA GLU A 72 -1.78 -10.68 -1.97
C GLU A 72 -1.03 -11.84 -1.33
N MET A 73 -1.16 -11.97 -0.01
CA MET A 73 -0.58 -13.09 0.75
C MET A 73 0.96 -13.25 0.65
N ILE A 74 1.68 -12.24 0.19
CA ILE A 74 3.14 -12.33 0.00
C ILE A 74 3.90 -12.59 1.33
N ASP A 75 3.36 -12.10 2.44
CA ASP A 75 3.92 -12.32 3.78
C ASP A 75 3.39 -13.63 4.42
N ARG A 76 2.88 -14.57 3.62
CA ARG A 76 2.28 -15.83 4.12
C ARG A 76 3.29 -16.64 4.92
N ILE A 77 2.82 -17.11 6.08
CA ILE A 77 3.56 -18.05 6.94
C ILE A 77 3.06 -19.47 6.61
N PRO A 78 3.94 -20.36 6.16
CA PRO A 78 3.57 -21.75 5.86
C PRO A 78 2.95 -22.43 7.11
N GLY A 79 1.85 -23.16 6.91
CA GLY A 79 1.15 -23.85 7.97
C GLY A 79 0.12 -23.04 8.75
N GLU A 80 0.10 -21.71 8.60
CA GLU A 80 -0.92 -20.87 9.23
C GLU A 80 -2.18 -20.74 8.35
N GLN A 81 -3.32 -20.52 9.01
CA GLN A 81 -4.57 -20.22 8.32
C GLN A 81 -4.46 -18.88 7.59
N ALA A 82 -5.00 -18.82 6.35
CA ALA A 82 -4.97 -17.62 5.53
C ALA A 82 -5.50 -16.37 6.27
N ASN A 83 -4.75 -15.30 6.18
CA ASN A 83 -5.03 -14.05 6.87
C ASN A 83 -4.82 -12.84 5.93
N PRO A 84 -5.82 -11.96 5.74
CA PRO A 84 -5.69 -10.77 4.90
C PRO A 84 -4.52 -9.86 5.29
N SER A 85 -4.06 -9.90 6.53
CA SER A 85 -2.92 -9.11 6.98
C SER A 85 -1.58 -9.50 6.33
N TRP A 86 -1.52 -10.64 5.63
CA TRP A 86 -0.35 -11.08 4.88
C TRP A 86 -0.19 -10.41 3.53
N SER A 87 -1.21 -9.71 3.04
CA SER A 87 -1.09 -8.86 1.85
C SER A 87 -0.13 -7.71 2.13
N ASN A 88 0.75 -7.41 1.19
CA ASN A 88 1.78 -6.40 1.35
C ASN A 88 2.17 -5.77 0.02
N ALA A 89 1.37 -4.85 -0.46
CA ALA A 89 1.61 -4.16 -1.73
C ALA A 89 3.03 -3.56 -1.85
N ARG A 90 3.66 -3.22 -0.73
CA ARG A 90 5.03 -2.69 -0.71
C ARG A 90 6.06 -3.68 -1.25
N GLU A 91 5.84 -4.97 -1.05
CA GLU A 91 6.72 -6.05 -1.50
C GLU A 91 6.30 -6.60 -2.87
N SER A 92 5.32 -5.98 -3.56
CA SER A 92 4.97 -6.35 -4.92
C SER A 92 6.13 -6.12 -5.88
N PHE A 93 6.21 -6.93 -6.91
CA PHE A 93 7.23 -6.75 -7.96
C PHE A 93 7.16 -5.35 -8.58
N GLY A 94 5.96 -4.79 -8.75
CA GLY A 94 5.78 -3.45 -9.30
C GLY A 94 6.36 -2.36 -8.40
N MET A 95 6.14 -2.44 -7.10
CA MET A 95 6.70 -1.49 -6.14
C MET A 95 8.22 -1.61 -6.03
N LEU A 96 8.75 -2.83 -6.03
CA LEU A 96 10.19 -3.08 -5.97
C LEU A 96 10.89 -2.61 -7.26
N THR A 97 10.30 -2.90 -8.42
CA THR A 97 10.80 -2.40 -9.72
C THR A 97 10.83 -0.88 -9.77
N ALA A 98 9.75 -0.22 -9.34
CA ALA A 98 9.71 1.23 -9.32
C ALA A 98 10.75 1.83 -8.38
N ALA A 99 10.98 1.21 -7.23
CA ALA A 99 12.02 1.64 -6.29
C ALA A 99 13.42 1.51 -6.92
N ALA A 100 13.72 0.38 -7.57
CA ALA A 100 14.99 0.13 -8.24
C ALA A 100 15.25 1.13 -9.39
N LEU A 101 14.21 1.53 -10.11
CA LEU A 101 14.28 2.46 -11.24
C LEU A 101 14.12 3.93 -10.85
N ASN A 102 14.00 4.25 -9.57
CA ASN A 102 13.66 5.57 -9.07
C ASN A 102 12.46 6.17 -9.82
N ALA A 103 11.33 5.46 -9.78
CA ALA A 103 10.11 5.80 -10.48
C ALA A 103 8.92 5.98 -9.53
N GLN A 104 7.95 6.78 -9.95
CA GLN A 104 6.61 6.72 -9.39
C GLN A 104 5.94 5.42 -9.84
N VAL A 105 5.05 4.88 -9.02
CA VAL A 105 4.34 3.64 -9.36
C VAL A 105 2.86 3.78 -9.05
N GLN A 106 2.04 3.21 -9.92
CA GLN A 106 0.64 2.96 -9.69
C GLN A 106 0.37 1.47 -9.94
N LEU A 107 -0.22 0.81 -8.96
CA LEU A 107 -0.75 -0.55 -9.09
C LEU A 107 -2.26 -0.43 -9.30
N VAL A 108 -2.74 -0.94 -10.43
CA VAL A 108 -4.17 -1.12 -10.71
C VAL A 108 -4.39 -2.61 -10.75
N CYS A 109 -4.75 -3.17 -9.62
CA CYS A 109 -4.83 -4.61 -9.43
C CYS A 109 -5.97 -4.99 -8.49
N TYR A 110 -6.54 -6.16 -8.73
CA TYR A 110 -7.65 -6.68 -7.94
C TYR A 110 -7.64 -8.21 -7.97
N GLY A 111 -7.68 -8.83 -6.80
CA GLY A 111 -7.66 -10.28 -6.66
C GLY A 111 -8.77 -10.95 -7.44
N GLY A 112 -8.43 -12.00 -8.18
CA GLY A 112 -9.37 -12.78 -8.98
C GLY A 112 -9.79 -12.14 -10.30
N ARG A 113 -9.27 -10.95 -10.66
CA ARG A 113 -9.60 -10.27 -11.93
C ARG A 113 -8.60 -10.62 -13.01
N GLY A 114 -9.09 -10.95 -14.20
CA GLY A 114 -8.28 -11.16 -15.39
C GLY A 114 -8.58 -10.09 -16.44
N LEU A 115 -7.76 -10.02 -17.50
CA LEU A 115 -7.97 -9.07 -18.58
C LEU A 115 -9.23 -9.35 -19.42
N VAL A 116 -9.64 -10.61 -19.49
CA VAL A 116 -10.78 -11.07 -20.30
C VAL A 116 -11.84 -11.71 -19.44
N ARG A 117 -11.42 -12.55 -18.47
CA ARG A 117 -12.32 -13.27 -17.57
C ARG A 117 -11.74 -13.31 -16.17
N SER A 118 -12.61 -13.18 -15.17
CA SER A 118 -12.28 -13.35 -13.78
C SER A 118 -12.16 -14.84 -13.40
N TRP A 119 -11.64 -15.12 -12.21
CA TRP A 119 -11.45 -16.49 -11.68
C TRP A 119 -12.71 -17.35 -11.71
N ASN A 120 -13.89 -16.74 -11.65
CA ASN A 120 -15.19 -17.43 -11.70
C ASN A 120 -15.72 -17.65 -13.13
N GLY A 121 -14.91 -17.37 -14.16
CA GLY A 121 -15.26 -17.51 -15.57
C GLY A 121 -16.15 -16.39 -16.14
N LYS A 122 -16.55 -15.42 -15.32
CA LYS A 122 -17.34 -14.28 -15.79
C LYS A 122 -16.44 -13.25 -16.47
N THR A 123 -16.98 -12.61 -17.49
CA THR A 123 -16.42 -11.37 -18.04
C THR A 123 -16.77 -10.26 -17.07
N ASP A 124 -15.78 -9.46 -16.69
CA ASP A 124 -16.03 -8.28 -15.88
C ASP A 124 -16.58 -7.17 -16.80
N GLU A 125 -17.69 -6.59 -16.39
CA GLU A 125 -18.28 -5.40 -16.99
C GLU A 125 -17.59 -4.13 -16.47
#